data_b645e6a39e03779bb86cc75f473dbd6f
#
_entry.id   b645e6a39e03779bb86cc75f473dbd6f
#
_cell.length_a   1.000
_cell.length_b   1.000
_cell.length_c   1.000
_cell.angle_alpha   90.00
_cell.angle_beta   90.00
_cell.angle_gamma   90.00
#
_symmetry.space_group_name_H-M   'P 1'
#
loop_
_entity.id
_entity.type
_entity.pdbx_description
1 polymer ?
#
loop_
_entity_poly.entity_id
_entity_poly.type
_entity_poly.pdbx_seq_one_letter_code
_entity_poly.pdbx_strand_id
1 'polypeptide(L)' 'MSSYLEKLEADRQAQHSGYGIQPYLCADGSRKWEAYGWERTTELSIHTTSYGLFDHKWEAEQFFNNCVNG' A
#
# COMPACT_ATOMS: atom_id res chain seq x y z
N MET A 1 -14.47 27.28 -1.20
CA MET A 1 -13.80 26.58 -2.30
C MET A 1 -12.93 25.48 -1.74
N SER A 2 -13.24 24.23 -2.06
CA SER A 2 -12.45 23.13 -1.55
C SER A 2 -11.13 23.06 -2.28
N SER A 3 -10.05 22.95 -1.51
CA SER A 3 -8.72 22.80 -2.08
C SER A 3 -8.50 21.37 -2.55
N TYR A 4 -7.48 21.21 -3.35
CA TYR A 4 -7.05 19.88 -3.79
C TYR A 4 -6.74 18.97 -2.58
N LEU A 5 -6.15 19.52 -1.54
CA LEU A 5 -5.82 18.77 -0.33
C LEU A 5 -7.07 18.30 0.41
N GLU A 6 -8.09 19.13 0.47
CA GLU A 6 -9.35 18.74 1.11
C GLU A 6 -10.00 17.58 0.39
N LYS A 7 -9.95 17.59 -0.94
CA LYS A 7 -10.52 16.52 -1.74
C LYS A 7 -9.75 15.22 -1.54
N LEU A 8 -8.43 15.29 -1.47
CA LEU A 8 -7.60 14.12 -1.22
C LEU A 8 -7.88 13.52 0.16
N GLU A 9 -8.06 14.39 1.17
CA GLU A 9 -8.38 13.93 2.51
C GLU A 9 -9.75 13.25 2.56
N ALA A 10 -10.74 13.83 1.90
CA ALA A 10 -12.07 13.25 1.85
C ALA A 10 -12.05 11.87 1.18
N ASP A 11 -11.31 11.75 0.07
CA ASP A 11 -11.18 10.48 -0.64
C ASP A 11 -10.49 9.45 0.23
N ARG A 12 -9.43 9.86 0.96
CA ARG A 12 -8.72 8.96 1.85
C ARG A 12 -9.59 8.48 3.01
N GLN A 13 -10.40 9.38 3.56
CA GLN A 13 -11.29 9.04 4.67
C GLN A 13 -12.40 8.10 4.24
N ALA A 14 -12.82 8.18 2.98
CA ALA A 14 -13.86 7.31 2.45
C ALA A 14 -13.36 5.89 2.23
N GLN A 15 -12.07 5.68 2.13
CA GLN A 15 -11.50 4.35 1.92
C GLN A 15 -11.29 3.65 3.25
N HIS A 16 -11.75 2.40 3.32
CA HIS A 16 -11.60 1.57 4.51
C HIS A 16 -10.45 0.58 4.38
N SER A 17 -9.99 0.32 3.18
CA SER A 17 -8.89 -0.59 2.93
C SER A 17 -8.24 -0.27 1.60
N GLY A 18 -7.03 -0.77 1.41
CA GLY A 18 -6.32 -0.57 0.17
C GLY A 18 -5.04 -1.38 0.18
N TYR A 19 -4.26 -1.23 -0.88
CA TYR A 19 -2.95 -1.87 -0.97
C TYR A 19 -2.02 -0.99 -1.79
N GLY A 20 -0.73 -1.23 -1.61
CA GLY A 20 0.27 -0.43 -2.28
C GLY A 20 1.62 -1.15 -2.33
N ILE A 21 2.60 -0.46 -2.87
CA ILE A 21 3.96 -0.95 -3.02
C ILE A 21 4.88 0.15 -2.50
N GLN A 22 5.82 -0.22 -1.65
CA GLN A 22 6.75 0.75 -1.07
C GLN A 22 8.16 0.18 -1.07
N PRO A 23 9.18 1.04 -1.12
CA PRO A 23 10.55 0.57 -0.99
C PRO A 23 10.81 0.05 0.42
N TYR A 24 11.63 -0.98 0.52
CA TYR A 24 11.96 -1.62 1.78
C TYR A 24 13.47 -1.80 1.86
N LEU A 25 14.07 -1.34 2.95
CA LEU A 25 15.49 -1.50 3.19
C LEU A 25 15.69 -2.70 4.10
N CYS A 26 16.39 -3.72 3.59
CA CYS A 26 16.66 -4.93 4.35
C CYS A 26 17.81 -4.70 5.32
N ALA A 27 17.91 -5.58 6.32
CA ALA A 27 18.94 -5.48 7.36
C ALA A 27 20.36 -5.61 6.79
N ASP A 28 20.50 -6.33 5.67
CA ASP A 28 21.79 -6.51 5.00
C ASP A 28 22.16 -5.34 4.09
N GLY A 29 21.34 -4.30 4.02
CA GLY A 29 21.57 -3.14 3.19
C GLY A 29 20.96 -3.23 1.80
N SER A 30 20.40 -4.35 1.42
CA SER A 30 19.77 -4.48 0.11
C SER A 30 18.42 -3.78 0.08
N ARG A 31 18.00 -3.35 -1.11
CA ARG A 31 16.71 -2.68 -1.30
C ARG A 31 15.77 -3.61 -2.02
N LYS A 32 14.56 -3.71 -1.50
CA LYS A 32 13.50 -4.50 -2.10
C LYS A 32 12.22 -3.68 -2.17
N TRP A 33 11.19 -4.25 -2.76
CA TRP A 33 9.89 -3.61 -2.86
C TRP A 33 8.90 -4.44 -2.07
N GLU A 34 8.20 -3.80 -1.14
CA GLU A 34 7.22 -4.48 -0.31
C GLU A 34 5.82 -4.26 -0.86
N ALA A 35 5.13 -5.37 -1.10
CA ALA A 35 3.71 -5.33 -1.40
C ALA A 35 2.97 -5.41 -0.07
N TYR A 36 2.09 -4.45 0.19
CA TYR A 36 1.39 -4.37 1.46
C TYR A 36 -0.07 -4.03 1.26
N GLY A 37 -0.87 -4.45 2.23
CA GLY A 37 -2.26 -4.03 2.32
C GLY A 37 -2.49 -3.31 3.62
N TRP A 38 -3.53 -2.47 3.65
CA TRP A 38 -3.89 -1.76 4.86
C TRP A 38 -5.41 -1.78 5.02
N GLU A 39 -5.83 -1.76 6.27
CA GLU A 39 -7.23 -1.75 6.62
C GLU A 39 -7.44 -0.78 7.77
N ARG A 40 -8.43 0.07 7.66
CA ARG A 40 -8.76 0.99 8.73
C ARG A 40 -9.63 0.28 9.75
N THR A 41 -9.12 0.13 10.95
CA THR A 41 -9.84 -0.54 12.04
C THR A 41 -10.67 0.44 12.85
N THR A 42 -10.17 1.67 13.04
CA THR A 42 -10.90 2.77 13.66
C THR A 42 -10.55 4.05 12.93
N GLU A 43 -11.16 5.17 13.34
CA GLU A 43 -10.84 6.47 12.74
C GLU A 43 -9.36 6.84 12.83
N LEU A 44 -8.69 6.35 13.88
CA LEU A 44 -7.30 6.72 14.15
C LEU A 44 -6.32 5.57 13.98
N SER A 45 -6.80 4.36 13.67
CA SER A 45 -5.95 3.19 13.60
C SER A 45 -6.01 2.53 12.24
N ILE A 46 -4.84 2.19 11.72
CA ILE A 46 -4.70 1.48 10.45
C ILE A 46 -3.86 0.24 10.71
N HIS A 47 -4.37 -0.91 10.27
CA HIS A 47 -3.62 -2.16 10.33
C HIS A 47 -2.99 -2.41 8.98
N THR A 48 -1.69 -2.65 8.95
CA THR A 48 -0.94 -2.90 7.71
C THR A 48 -0.44 -4.33 7.71
N THR A 49 -0.62 -5.00 6.58
CA THR A 49 -0.18 -6.38 6.38
C THR A 49 0.82 -6.43 5.24
N SER A 50 1.96 -7.07 5.46
CA SER A 50 2.95 -7.28 4.41
C SER A 50 2.61 -8.57 3.68
N TYR A 51 2.54 -8.49 2.33
CA TYR A 51 2.29 -9.66 1.50
C TYR A 51 3.57 -10.30 1.00
N GLY A 52 4.66 -9.56 0.95
CA GLY A 52 5.94 -10.09 0.54
C GLY A 52 6.89 -9.02 0.07
N LEU A 53 8.13 -9.44 -0.15
CA LEU A 53 9.19 -8.57 -0.65
C LEU A 53 9.60 -9.06 -2.04
N PHE A 54 9.87 -8.11 -2.93
CA PHE A 54 10.22 -8.39 -4.32
C PHE A 54 11.47 -7.62 -4.69
N ASP A 55 12.28 -8.18 -5.57
CA ASP A 55 13.51 -7.53 -6.00
C ASP A 55 13.23 -6.34 -6.92
N HIS A 56 12.14 -6.40 -7.67
CA HIS A 56 11.77 -5.35 -8.61
C HIS A 56 10.35 -4.89 -8.37
N LYS A 57 10.10 -3.60 -8.61
CA LYS A 57 8.78 -3.04 -8.43
C LYS A 57 7.74 -3.71 -9.33
N TRP A 58 8.11 -4.04 -10.56
CA TRP A 58 7.17 -4.67 -11.50
C TRP A 58 6.71 -6.03 -11.01
N GLU A 59 7.55 -6.74 -10.24
CA GLU A 59 7.17 -8.02 -9.67
C GLU A 59 6.06 -7.85 -8.64
N ALA A 60 6.16 -6.82 -7.80
CA ALA A 60 5.11 -6.51 -6.83
C ALA A 60 3.82 -6.10 -7.53
N GLU A 61 3.93 -5.33 -8.61
CA GLU A 61 2.75 -4.94 -9.38
C GLU A 61 2.08 -6.17 -10.00
N GLN A 62 2.87 -7.10 -10.53
CA GLN A 62 2.36 -8.33 -11.10
C GLN A 62 1.67 -9.19 -10.04
N PHE A 63 2.21 -9.21 -8.83
CA PHE A 63 1.60 -9.93 -7.72
C PHE A 63 0.16 -9.44 -7.49
N PHE A 64 -0.02 -8.12 -7.42
CA PHE A 64 -1.36 -7.57 -7.23
C PHE A 64 -2.28 -7.83 -8.41
N ASN A 65 -1.75 -7.73 -9.62
CA ASN A 65 -2.54 -8.04 -10.82
C ASN A 65 -3.04 -9.48 -10.79
N ASN A 66 -2.21 -10.41 -10.38
CA ASN A 66 -2.59 -11.81 -10.27
C ASN A 66 -3.64 -12.02 -9.16
N CYS A 67 -3.52 -11.29 -8.06
CA CYS A 67 -4.49 -11.38 -6.98
C CYS A 67 -5.86 -10.84 -7.39
N VAL A 68 -5.86 -9.76 -8.16
CA VAL A 68 -7.11 -9.13 -8.59
C VAL A 68 -7.77 -9.89 -9.73
N ASN A 69 -6.97 -10.39 -10.68
CA ASN A 69 -7.46 -11.03 -11.89
C ASN A 69 -7.50 -12.57 -11.79
N GLY A 70 -6.90 -13.09 -10.77
CA GLY A 70 -6.89 -14.54 -10.54
C GLY A 70 -8.07 -14.98 -9.73
#